data_c0bf9ba4491f9be69f450a528c3c5617
#
_entry.id   c0bf9ba4491f9be69f450a528c3c5617
#
_cell.length_a   1.000
_cell.length_b   1.000
_cell.length_c   1.000
_cell.angle_alpha   90.00
_cell.angle_beta   90.00
_cell.angle_gamma   90.00
#
_symmetry.space_group_name_H-M   'P 1'
#
loop_
_entity.id
_entity.type
_entity.pdbx_description
1 polymer ?
#
loop_
_entity_poly.entity_id
_entity_poly.type
_entity_poly.pdbx_seq_one_letter_code
_entity_poly.pdbx_strand_id
1 'polypeptide(L)'
;MSEAQLQRRIQRAIAERGGKVYKLHGNVFGVNGQPDLIGTLNGVPFVLEVKLHGRGATPKQQHELDGWAAQGWRAAVVTTVNEALEAIT
;
A
#
# COMPACT_ATOMS: atom_id res chain seq x y z
N MET A 1 15.43 -9.05 -4.62
CA MET A 1 13.99 -9.13 -4.34
C MET A 1 13.25 -8.27 -5.36
N SER A 2 12.13 -8.75 -5.86
CA SER A 2 11.27 -7.97 -6.75
C SER A 2 10.21 -7.22 -5.95
N GLU A 3 9.56 -6.22 -6.58
CA GLU A 3 8.42 -5.53 -5.95
C GLU A 3 7.31 -6.51 -5.63
N ALA A 4 7.04 -7.47 -6.52
CA ALA A 4 6.02 -8.48 -6.28
C ALA A 4 6.32 -9.34 -5.06
N GLN A 5 7.58 -9.72 -4.85
CA GLN A 5 7.99 -10.47 -3.66
C GLN A 5 7.81 -9.62 -2.39
N LEU A 6 8.19 -8.34 -2.44
CA LEU A 6 8.01 -7.43 -1.31
C LEU A 6 6.52 -7.25 -0.99
N GLN A 7 5.67 -7.08 -2.01
CA GLN A 7 4.22 -7.00 -1.83
C GLN A 7 3.68 -8.23 -1.10
N ARG A 8 4.11 -9.44 -1.51
CA ARG A 8 3.65 -10.68 -0.86
C ARG A 8 4.10 -10.76 0.60
N ARG A 9 5.32 -10.31 0.91
CA ARG A 9 5.80 -10.29 2.30
C ARG A 9 5.00 -9.32 3.16
N ILE A 10 4.67 -8.16 2.61
CA ILE A 10 3.86 -7.17 3.31
C ILE A 10 2.45 -7.72 3.56
N GLN A 11 1.83 -8.32 2.54
CA GLN A 11 0.50 -8.93 2.68
C GLN A 11 0.49 -10.00 3.78
N ARG A 12 1.53 -10.86 3.80
CA ARG A 12 1.65 -11.89 4.82
C ARG A 12 1.77 -11.29 6.22
N ALA A 13 2.61 -10.28 6.37
CA ALA A 13 2.81 -9.63 7.67
C ALA A 13 1.52 -8.98 8.20
N ILE A 14 0.75 -8.36 7.32
CA ILE A 14 -0.54 -7.76 7.67
C ILE A 14 -1.54 -8.86 8.07
N ALA A 15 -1.63 -9.93 7.28
CA ALA A 15 -2.53 -11.04 7.57
C ALA A 15 -2.20 -11.72 8.91
N GLU A 16 -0.91 -11.89 9.20
CA GLU A 16 -0.45 -12.48 10.47
C GLU A 16 -0.87 -11.66 11.69
N ARG A 17 -1.12 -10.37 11.50
CA ARG A 17 -1.60 -9.47 12.56
C ARG A 17 -3.11 -9.33 12.60
N GLY A 18 -3.82 -10.16 11.85
CA GLY A 18 -5.29 -10.13 11.79
C GLY A 18 -5.86 -9.11 10.83
N GLY A 19 -5.02 -8.48 10.02
CA GLY A 19 -5.49 -7.53 9.01
C GLY A 19 -6.08 -8.20 7.78
N LYS A 20 -6.76 -7.42 6.98
CA LYS A 20 -7.32 -7.83 5.70
C LYS A 20 -6.67 -6.97 4.62
N VAL A 21 -6.11 -7.60 3.59
CA VAL A 21 -5.42 -6.88 2.52
C VAL A 21 -5.60 -7.58 1.19
N TYR A 22 -5.80 -6.77 0.14
CA TYR A 22 -5.86 -7.25 -1.23
C TYR A 22 -4.83 -6.51 -2.07
N LYS A 23 -4.28 -7.22 -3.04
CA LYS A 23 -3.47 -6.62 -4.11
C LYS A 23 -4.41 -6.13 -5.20
N LEU A 24 -4.26 -4.87 -5.60
CA LEU A 24 -4.97 -4.30 -6.73
C LEU A 24 -4.18 -4.64 -8.01
N HIS A 25 -4.89 -5.08 -9.05
CA HIS A 25 -4.28 -5.48 -10.31
C HIS A 25 -4.60 -4.46 -11.40
N GLY A 26 -3.56 -3.84 -11.98
CA GLY A 26 -3.70 -2.95 -13.11
C GLY A 26 -4.68 -1.81 -12.85
N ASN A 27 -5.54 -1.52 -13.81
CA ASN A 27 -6.51 -0.43 -13.74
C ASN A 27 -7.89 -0.95 -13.31
N VAL A 28 -7.95 -1.66 -12.18
CA VAL A 28 -9.20 -2.25 -11.67
C VAL A 28 -10.31 -1.21 -11.61
N PHE A 29 -10.00 0.02 -11.19
CA PHE A 29 -10.97 1.11 -11.09
C PHE A 29 -10.90 2.08 -12.27
N GLY A 30 -10.16 1.75 -13.33
CA GLY A 30 -9.97 2.64 -14.47
C GLY A 30 -9.12 3.87 -14.16
N VAL A 31 -8.32 3.83 -13.09
CA VAL A 31 -7.52 4.97 -12.63
C VAL A 31 -6.04 4.67 -12.78
N ASN A 32 -5.29 5.59 -13.39
CA ASN A 32 -3.83 5.49 -13.44
C ASN A 32 -3.25 5.86 -12.09
N GLY A 33 -2.22 5.11 -11.67
CA GLY A 33 -1.53 5.39 -10.42
C GLY A 33 -2.22 4.86 -9.18
N GLN A 34 -3.21 3.94 -9.32
CA GLN A 34 -3.85 3.34 -8.15
C GLN A 34 -2.81 2.61 -7.28
N PRO A 35 -3.05 2.54 -5.95
CA PRO A 35 -2.12 1.85 -5.04
C PRO A 35 -2.00 0.35 -5.33
N ASP A 36 -0.90 -0.26 -4.87
CA ASP A 36 -0.69 -1.71 -5.03
C ASP A 36 -1.54 -2.53 -4.09
N LEU A 37 -1.69 -2.08 -2.85
CA LEU A 37 -2.39 -2.83 -1.80
C LEU A 37 -3.46 -1.96 -1.16
N ILE A 38 -4.57 -2.59 -0.79
CA ILE A 38 -5.67 -1.95 -0.07
C ILE A 38 -6.16 -2.89 1.03
N GLY A 39 -6.48 -2.34 2.20
CA GLY A 39 -6.96 -3.18 3.29
C GLY A 39 -7.26 -2.42 4.56
N THR A 40 -7.38 -3.20 5.65
CA THR A 40 -7.59 -2.68 7.00
C THR A 40 -6.77 -3.47 8.01
N LEU A 41 -6.34 -2.80 9.07
CA LEU A 41 -5.72 -3.45 10.22
C LEU A 41 -6.24 -2.76 11.48
N ASN A 42 -6.81 -3.55 12.40
CA ASN A 42 -7.40 -3.03 13.63
C ASN A 42 -8.42 -1.91 13.39
N GLY A 43 -9.21 -2.05 12.33
CA GLY A 43 -10.22 -1.06 11.97
C GLY A 43 -9.67 0.17 11.26
N VAL A 44 -8.37 0.25 11.01
CA VAL A 44 -7.74 1.37 10.31
C VAL A 44 -7.61 1.03 8.83
N PRO A 45 -8.30 1.77 7.93
CA PRO A 45 -8.20 1.51 6.50
C PRO A 45 -6.90 2.09 5.94
N PHE A 46 -6.32 1.38 4.98
CA PHE A 46 -5.06 1.81 4.37
C PHE A 46 -4.96 1.49 2.89
N VAL A 47 -4.13 2.23 2.20
CA VAL A 47 -3.62 1.92 0.87
C VAL A 47 -2.11 2.08 0.88
N LEU A 48 -1.41 1.20 0.19
CA LEU A 48 0.06 1.22 0.14
C LEU A 48 0.53 1.11 -1.30
N GLU A 49 1.51 1.95 -1.63
CA GLU A 49 2.29 1.84 -2.85
C GLU A 49 3.62 1.20 -2.47
N VAL A 50 3.95 0.06 -3.08
CA VAL A 50 5.16 -0.69 -2.74
C VAL A 50 6.24 -0.43 -3.78
N LYS A 51 7.38 0.04 -3.34
CA LYS A 51 8.55 0.30 -4.20
C LYS A 51 9.77 -0.38 -3.62
N LEU A 52 10.70 -0.74 -4.50
CA LEU A 52 12.01 -1.19 -4.04
C LEU A 52 12.78 0.01 -3.47
N HIS A 53 13.70 -0.28 -2.56
CA HIS A 53 14.51 0.75 -1.90
C HIS A 53 15.16 1.68 -2.94
N GLY A 54 15.10 2.98 -2.67
CA GLY A 54 15.65 4.01 -3.55
C GLY A 54 14.71 4.49 -4.65
N ARG A 55 13.51 3.88 -4.76
CA ARG A 55 12.50 4.31 -5.72
C ARG A 55 11.40 5.08 -5.02
N GLY A 56 10.79 6.02 -5.74
CA GLY A 56 9.68 6.81 -5.22
C GLY A 56 8.42 6.65 -6.05
N ALA A 57 7.32 7.17 -5.54
CA ALA A 57 6.07 7.19 -6.26
C ALA A 57 6.14 8.18 -7.43
N THR A 58 5.46 7.84 -8.53
CA THR A 58 5.26 8.80 -9.63
C THR A 58 4.29 9.90 -9.17
N PRO A 59 4.25 11.06 -9.87
CA PRO A 59 3.28 12.10 -9.52
C PRO A 59 1.83 11.61 -9.50
N LYS A 60 1.44 10.74 -10.43
CA LYS A 60 0.08 10.17 -10.44
C LYS A 60 -0.17 9.27 -9.24
N GLN A 61 0.81 8.44 -8.88
CA GLN A 61 0.70 7.58 -7.70
C GLN A 61 0.59 8.41 -6.43
N GLN A 62 1.41 9.45 -6.30
CA GLN A 62 1.36 10.33 -5.13
C GLN A 62 0.02 11.06 -5.06
N HIS A 63 -0.51 11.53 -6.19
CA HIS A 63 -1.81 12.19 -6.25
C HIS A 63 -2.91 11.24 -5.74
N GLU A 64 -2.90 9.97 -6.15
CA GLU A 64 -3.87 8.98 -5.67
C GLU A 64 -3.74 8.77 -4.16
N LEU A 65 -2.52 8.59 -3.66
CA LEU A 65 -2.31 8.42 -2.22
C LEU A 65 -2.79 9.64 -1.42
N ASP A 66 -2.53 10.85 -1.92
CA ASP A 66 -2.97 12.08 -1.26
C ASP A 66 -4.49 12.15 -1.17
N GLY A 67 -5.20 11.70 -2.22
CA GLY A 67 -6.64 11.64 -2.23
C GLY A 67 -7.21 10.69 -1.18
N TRP A 68 -6.60 9.51 -1.02
CA TRP A 68 -7.00 8.56 0.02
C TRP A 68 -6.73 9.13 1.42
N ALA A 69 -5.55 9.73 1.60
CA ALA A 69 -5.19 10.33 2.89
C ALA A 69 -6.16 11.45 3.28
N ALA A 70 -6.61 12.26 2.32
CA ALA A 70 -7.58 13.32 2.56
C ALA A 70 -8.92 12.79 3.07
N GLN A 71 -9.25 11.52 2.78
CA GLN A 71 -10.47 10.87 3.24
C GLN A 71 -10.28 10.08 4.54
N GLY A 72 -9.15 10.25 5.20
CA GLY A 72 -8.90 9.62 6.49
C GLY A 72 -8.24 8.25 6.41
N TRP A 73 -7.85 7.79 5.24
CA TRP A 73 -7.12 6.53 5.08
C TRP A 73 -5.64 6.72 5.40
N ARG A 74 -5.00 5.68 5.92
CA ARG A 74 -3.54 5.63 5.94
C ARG A 74 -3.08 5.39 4.50
N ALA A 75 -2.19 6.23 4.00
CA ALA A 75 -1.71 6.13 2.62
C ALA A 75 -0.21 6.40 2.61
N ALA A 76 0.57 5.48 2.06
CA ALA A 76 2.02 5.60 2.11
C ALA A 76 2.71 4.88 0.96
N VAL A 77 3.90 5.36 0.62
CA VAL A 77 4.87 4.64 -0.21
C VAL A 77 5.80 3.91 0.75
N VAL A 78 5.95 2.61 0.60
CA VAL A 78 6.75 1.79 1.51
C VAL A 78 7.76 0.96 0.75
N THR A 79 8.93 0.77 1.34
CA THR A 79 10.03 0.01 0.73
C THR A 79 10.45 -1.19 1.55
N THR A 80 9.87 -1.38 2.75
CA THR A 80 10.12 -2.53 3.61
C THR A 80 8.84 -2.96 4.31
N VAL A 81 8.85 -4.19 4.83
CA VAL A 81 7.74 -4.68 5.66
C VAL A 81 7.56 -3.80 6.89
N ASN A 82 8.66 -3.42 7.56
CA ASN A 82 8.57 -2.58 8.76
C ASN A 82 7.95 -1.22 8.45
N GLU A 83 8.34 -0.58 7.35
CA GLU A 83 7.73 0.69 6.92
C GLU A 83 6.24 0.54 6.71
N ALA A 84 5.82 -0.55 6.07
CA ALA A 84 4.41 -0.81 5.82
C ALA A 84 3.65 -0.93 7.15
N LEU A 85 4.16 -1.71 8.09
CA LEU A 85 3.50 -1.89 9.38
C LEU A 85 3.46 -0.59 10.19
N GLU A 86 4.51 0.20 10.17
CA GLU A 86 4.52 1.51 10.84
C GLU A 86 3.50 2.47 10.24
N ALA A 87 3.36 2.45 8.91
CA ALA A 87 2.44 3.36 8.22
C ALA A 87 0.97 3.09 8.56
N ILE A 88 0.62 1.85 8.90
CA ILE A 88 -0.77 1.41 9.06
C ILE A 88 -1.15 1.14 10.52
N THR A 89 -0.24 1.35 11.45
CA THR A 89 -0.52 1.13 12.90
C THR A 89 -0.65 2.43 13.70
#